data_187dbb49fdfdd38491112afbd4669812
#
_entry.id   187dbb49fdfdd38491112afbd4669812
#
_cell.length_a   1.000
_cell.length_b   1.000
_cell.length_c   1.000
_cell.angle_alpha   90.00
_cell.angle_beta   90.00
_cell.angle_gamma   90.00
#
_symmetry.space_group_name_H-M   'P 1'
#
loop_
_entity.id
_entity.type
_entity.pdbx_description
1 polymer ?
#
loop_
_entity_poly.entity_id
_entity_poly.type
_entity_poly.pdbx_seq_one_letter_code
_entity_poly.pdbx_strand_id
1 'polypeptide(L)'
;QSEITSFVDVDGAAEIELVRIKNISEEVTKITPIAAIPLYGRSADNIRDHRHVTSLLHRINTTEYGVEVTPVLSFDERGHQKNHTTYFVYGYSEKGDAPEAFYPTVQEFIGEGGTYLNPEAVRKNKPGRMAGSKAEGKEAMGGIRFADVELKPQETAGFIILAGLTEKKESIAKTVVKYRTEEQVENVLEEVKSYWQKKVNVSYETGDADADNYMKWISFQPVLRRIYGCSFLPYHDYGKGGRGWRDLWQDCLALLIMNPAVVRQMIVANYGGVRIDGTNATIIGNKQGEFIADRNNIARVWMDHAFWPFGTTKLYIDQTGDMDILFEKVPYFKDLQSGRGTTHDEEWNTAYGKQQKVESGDIYFGTILEHILLQNLTAFYDVGEHNEMKLHGADWNDAMDMAWENGESVAFTCAYAGNMKNIAEYLRKLQEKEMFDRIEVAEEMEILFTGDRELYESPEKKQQLLRQYTEKCAHDISGNTIVIRLDQLSRNLDEKADWMMENIRRREWVKDGENGWFNGYYDDHKRPVERAENSQVRMMLTSQVF
;
A
#
# COMPACT_ATOMS: atom_id res chain seq x y z
N GLN A 1 -26.31 -32.30 -0.10
CA GLN A 1 -25.00 -31.69 -0.35
C GLN A 1 -25.20 -30.28 -0.91
N SER A 2 -24.41 -29.31 -0.43
CA SER A 2 -24.39 -27.96 -0.99
C SER A 2 -22.99 -27.62 -1.45
N GLU A 3 -22.91 -26.85 -2.52
CA GLU A 3 -21.68 -26.27 -3.07
C GLU A 3 -21.93 -24.79 -3.31
N ILE A 4 -20.99 -23.94 -2.92
CA ILE A 4 -21.03 -22.48 -3.15
C ILE A 4 -19.73 -22.08 -3.84
N THR A 5 -19.87 -21.47 -5.02
CA THR A 5 -18.75 -20.81 -5.71
C THR A 5 -18.92 -19.30 -5.57
N SER A 6 -18.00 -18.65 -4.86
CA SER A 6 -18.02 -17.19 -4.61
C SER A 6 -16.88 -16.52 -5.35
N PHE A 7 -17.16 -15.44 -6.06
CA PHE A 7 -16.15 -14.66 -6.78
C PHE A 7 -16.66 -13.26 -7.11
N VAL A 8 -15.75 -12.39 -7.56
CA VAL A 8 -16.06 -11.04 -8.04
C VAL A 8 -15.62 -10.93 -9.49
N ASP A 9 -16.46 -10.35 -10.34
CA ASP A 9 -16.11 -10.05 -11.73
C ASP A 9 -15.05 -8.93 -11.81
N VAL A 10 -14.21 -8.98 -12.84
CA VAL A 10 -13.12 -8.01 -13.06
C VAL A 10 -13.62 -6.56 -13.08
N ASP A 11 -14.74 -6.32 -13.74
CA ASP A 11 -15.36 -4.99 -13.90
C ASP A 11 -16.69 -4.89 -13.13
N GLY A 12 -16.99 -5.85 -12.27
CA GLY A 12 -18.26 -5.95 -11.57
C GLY A 12 -18.29 -5.19 -10.25
N ALA A 13 -19.46 -4.66 -9.91
CA ALA A 13 -19.73 -4.01 -8.63
C ALA A 13 -20.48 -4.95 -7.65
N ALA A 14 -20.40 -6.25 -7.86
CA ALA A 14 -21.07 -7.26 -7.04
C ALA A 14 -20.20 -8.50 -6.85
N GLU A 15 -20.28 -9.07 -5.67
CA GLU A 15 -19.90 -10.45 -5.39
C GLU A 15 -20.98 -11.38 -5.94
N ILE A 16 -20.56 -12.46 -6.56
CA ILE A 16 -21.42 -13.46 -7.20
C ILE A 16 -21.26 -14.77 -6.43
N GLU A 17 -22.37 -15.30 -5.95
CA GLU A 17 -22.41 -16.61 -5.33
C GLU A 17 -23.29 -17.54 -6.19
N LEU A 18 -22.68 -18.57 -6.76
CA LEU A 18 -23.38 -19.67 -7.41
C LEU A 18 -23.55 -20.79 -6.39
N VAL A 19 -24.79 -21.01 -5.97
CA VAL A 19 -25.16 -22.00 -4.96
C VAL A 19 -25.82 -23.19 -5.64
N ARG A 20 -25.29 -24.40 -5.44
CA ARG A 20 -25.87 -25.67 -5.92
C ARG A 20 -26.26 -26.54 -4.75
N ILE A 21 -27.49 -27.01 -4.75
CA ILE A 21 -28.02 -27.91 -3.72
C ILE A 21 -28.38 -29.23 -4.39
N LYS A 22 -27.67 -30.31 -4.03
CA LYS A 22 -27.86 -31.65 -4.57
C LYS A 22 -28.54 -32.56 -3.55
N ASN A 23 -29.58 -33.25 -3.97
CA ASN A 23 -30.18 -34.33 -3.18
C ASN A 23 -29.33 -35.60 -3.28
N ILE A 24 -28.65 -35.97 -2.18
CA ILE A 24 -27.80 -37.16 -2.08
C ILE A 24 -28.52 -38.33 -1.40
N SER A 25 -29.81 -38.16 -1.03
CA SER A 25 -30.62 -39.24 -0.45
C SER A 25 -31.22 -40.14 -1.54
N GLU A 26 -31.81 -41.25 -1.14
CA GLU A 26 -32.51 -42.17 -2.04
C GLU A 26 -33.98 -41.80 -2.25
N GLU A 27 -34.47 -40.76 -1.54
CA GLU A 27 -35.86 -40.33 -1.58
C GLU A 27 -35.98 -38.93 -2.20
N VAL A 28 -37.17 -38.62 -2.73
CA VAL A 28 -37.49 -37.26 -3.18
C VAL A 28 -37.52 -36.32 -1.99
N THR A 29 -36.79 -35.23 -2.08
CA THR A 29 -36.68 -34.21 -1.02
C THR A 29 -37.26 -32.89 -1.47
N LYS A 30 -38.14 -32.29 -0.67
CA LYS A 30 -38.68 -30.97 -0.89
C LYS A 30 -37.91 -29.95 -0.04
N ILE A 31 -37.42 -28.86 -0.64
CA ILE A 31 -36.72 -27.79 0.04
C ILE A 31 -37.35 -26.44 -0.27
N THR A 32 -37.22 -25.49 0.68
CA THR A 32 -37.55 -24.08 0.51
C THR A 32 -36.26 -23.29 0.64
N PRO A 33 -35.60 -22.95 -0.47
CA PRO A 33 -34.30 -22.23 -0.40
C PRO A 33 -34.48 -20.80 0.05
N ILE A 34 -33.62 -20.34 0.97
CA ILE A 34 -33.59 -18.95 1.45
C ILE A 34 -32.13 -18.50 1.49
N ALA A 35 -31.84 -17.39 0.83
CA ALA A 35 -30.60 -16.66 1.01
C ALA A 35 -30.80 -15.49 1.97
N ALA A 36 -29.84 -15.21 2.84
CA ALA A 36 -29.93 -14.11 3.79
C ALA A 36 -28.58 -13.49 4.07
N ILE A 37 -28.35 -12.30 3.53
CA ILE A 37 -27.13 -11.53 3.67
C ILE A 37 -27.45 -10.21 4.38
N PRO A 38 -26.92 -9.94 5.59
CA PRO A 38 -27.11 -8.65 6.26
C PRO A 38 -26.53 -7.52 5.42
N LEU A 39 -27.30 -6.44 5.24
CA LEU A 39 -26.88 -5.26 4.52
C LEU A 39 -26.56 -4.11 5.48
N TYR A 40 -25.28 -3.79 5.57
CA TYR A 40 -24.82 -2.61 6.31
C TYR A 40 -24.61 -1.47 5.33
N GLY A 41 -25.66 -0.70 5.08
CA GLY A 41 -25.60 0.52 4.29
C GLY A 41 -24.78 1.56 5.01
N ARG A 42 -23.47 1.43 4.93
CA ARG A 42 -22.54 2.30 5.64
C ARG A 42 -22.54 3.69 5.03
N SER A 43 -22.70 4.66 5.91
CA SER A 43 -22.70 6.06 5.54
C SER A 43 -21.45 6.79 6.04
N ALA A 44 -20.46 6.08 6.58
CA ALA A 44 -19.23 6.67 7.07
C ALA A 44 -18.02 5.77 6.77
N ASP A 45 -16.88 6.41 6.55
CA ASP A 45 -15.59 5.76 6.34
C ASP A 45 -15.05 5.13 7.63
N ASN A 46 -15.69 5.39 8.77
CA ASN A 46 -15.18 5.02 10.08
C ASN A 46 -15.86 3.74 10.61
N ILE A 47 -15.05 2.77 11.01
CA ILE A 47 -15.46 1.54 11.72
C ILE A 47 -16.22 1.84 13.03
N ARG A 48 -16.04 3.02 13.61
CA ARG A 48 -16.61 3.42 14.91
C ARG A 48 -18.10 3.69 14.90
N ASP A 49 -18.73 3.76 13.72
CA ASP A 49 -20.16 3.99 13.63
C ASP A 49 -20.94 2.81 14.18
N HIS A 50 -21.80 3.12 15.11
CA HIS A 50 -22.70 2.13 15.67
C HIS A 50 -23.72 1.66 14.61
N ARG A 51 -23.83 0.36 14.44
CA ARG A 51 -24.79 -0.30 13.53
C ARG A 51 -26.21 0.28 13.68
N HIS A 52 -26.63 0.56 14.91
CA HIS A 52 -27.96 1.10 15.19
C HIS A 52 -28.15 2.53 14.67
N VAL A 53 -27.13 3.39 14.81
CA VAL A 53 -27.21 4.78 14.31
C VAL A 53 -27.27 4.78 12.79
N THR A 54 -26.44 3.99 12.15
CA THR A 54 -26.41 3.86 10.68
C THR A 54 -27.74 3.34 10.14
N SER A 55 -28.37 2.38 10.82
CA SER A 55 -29.65 1.80 10.38
C SER A 55 -30.81 2.80 10.38
N LEU A 56 -30.79 3.83 11.23
CA LEU A 56 -31.81 4.89 11.21
C LEU A 56 -31.85 5.67 9.88
N LEU A 57 -30.74 5.68 9.18
CA LEU A 57 -30.63 6.35 7.89
C LEU A 57 -31.10 5.47 6.72
N HIS A 58 -31.31 4.19 6.93
CA HIS A 58 -31.66 3.25 5.86
C HIS A 58 -33.02 3.52 5.26
N ARG A 59 -33.06 3.50 3.93
CA ARG A 59 -34.28 3.43 3.12
C ARG A 59 -34.21 2.14 2.34
N ILE A 60 -35.06 1.18 2.73
CA ILE A 60 -35.03 -0.20 2.25
C ILE A 60 -36.20 -0.41 1.28
N ASN A 61 -35.91 -0.98 0.13
CA ASN A 61 -36.92 -1.33 -0.88
C ASN A 61 -36.75 -2.77 -1.31
N THR A 62 -37.84 -3.50 -1.51
CA THR A 62 -37.83 -4.77 -2.21
C THR A 62 -38.14 -4.54 -3.70
N THR A 63 -37.39 -5.21 -4.56
CA THR A 63 -37.57 -5.18 -6.02
C THR A 63 -38.06 -6.54 -6.51
N GLU A 64 -38.19 -6.72 -7.81
CA GLU A 64 -38.53 -8.02 -8.40
C GLU A 64 -37.49 -9.11 -8.05
N TYR A 65 -36.20 -8.74 -7.88
CA TYR A 65 -35.12 -9.68 -7.73
C TYR A 65 -34.42 -9.64 -6.35
N GLY A 66 -34.72 -8.68 -5.51
CA GLY A 66 -34.01 -8.60 -4.22
C GLY A 66 -34.32 -7.36 -3.39
N VAL A 67 -33.39 -7.06 -2.51
CA VAL A 67 -33.48 -5.98 -1.52
C VAL A 67 -32.41 -4.94 -1.80
N GLU A 68 -32.82 -3.67 -1.80
CA GLU A 68 -31.95 -2.48 -1.94
C GLU A 68 -31.99 -1.64 -0.67
N VAL A 69 -30.84 -1.09 -0.30
CA VAL A 69 -30.70 -0.16 0.82
C VAL A 69 -29.97 1.08 0.37
N THR A 70 -30.58 2.25 0.55
CA THR A 70 -29.95 3.54 0.27
C THR A 70 -29.99 4.38 1.54
N PRO A 71 -28.87 4.55 2.28
CA PRO A 71 -28.81 5.51 3.38
C PRO A 71 -29.10 6.93 2.90
N VAL A 72 -29.76 7.75 3.70
CA VAL A 72 -30.09 9.15 3.30
C VAL A 72 -28.88 10.07 3.36
N LEU A 73 -27.94 9.81 4.27
CA LEU A 73 -26.74 10.61 4.47
C LEU A 73 -25.51 9.69 4.53
N SER A 74 -24.39 10.24 4.12
CA SER A 74 -23.05 9.76 4.49
C SER A 74 -22.35 10.82 5.32
N PHE A 75 -21.42 10.40 6.17
CA PHE A 75 -20.58 11.32 6.93
C PHE A 75 -19.18 10.76 7.07
N ASP A 76 -18.24 11.65 6.88
CA ASP A 76 -16.82 11.43 7.04
C ASP A 76 -16.23 12.52 7.93
N GLU A 77 -14.93 12.62 8.04
CA GLU A 77 -14.24 13.66 8.80
C GLU A 77 -14.58 15.10 8.34
N ARG A 78 -15.10 15.26 7.12
CA ARG A 78 -15.49 16.56 6.54
C ARG A 78 -16.93 16.96 6.88
N GLY A 79 -17.71 16.07 7.49
CA GLY A 79 -19.07 16.30 7.91
C GLY A 79 -20.12 15.49 7.16
N HIS A 80 -21.37 15.92 7.22
CA HIS A 80 -22.51 15.23 6.63
C HIS A 80 -22.69 15.59 5.16
N GLN A 81 -22.90 14.57 4.34
CA GLN A 81 -23.14 14.72 2.90
C GLN A 81 -24.36 13.88 2.50
N LYS A 82 -25.01 14.25 1.39
CA LYS A 82 -26.05 13.41 0.80
C LYS A 82 -25.41 12.11 0.28
N ASN A 83 -25.98 10.98 0.71
CA ASN A 83 -25.52 9.68 0.20
C ASN A 83 -26.09 9.39 -1.19
N HIS A 84 -25.28 8.80 -2.05
CA HIS A 84 -25.63 8.35 -3.40
C HIS A 84 -25.45 6.84 -3.59
N THR A 85 -24.88 6.15 -2.62
CA THR A 85 -24.59 4.72 -2.71
C THR A 85 -25.83 3.90 -2.37
N THR A 86 -26.17 2.98 -3.24
CA THR A 86 -27.19 1.94 -3.02
C THR A 86 -26.48 0.59 -2.84
N TYR A 87 -26.80 -0.09 -1.75
CA TYR A 87 -26.36 -1.45 -1.46
C TYR A 87 -27.49 -2.40 -1.84
N PHE A 88 -27.16 -3.58 -2.40
CA PHE A 88 -28.19 -4.50 -2.83
C PHE A 88 -27.78 -5.96 -2.63
N VAL A 89 -28.80 -6.82 -2.42
CA VAL A 89 -28.70 -8.27 -2.56
C VAL A 89 -29.81 -8.73 -3.48
N TYR A 90 -29.44 -9.40 -4.58
CA TYR A 90 -30.36 -9.96 -5.55
C TYR A 90 -30.18 -11.45 -5.69
N GLY A 91 -31.23 -12.16 -6.12
CA GLY A 91 -31.15 -13.59 -6.35
C GLY A 91 -32.07 -14.06 -7.47
N TYR A 92 -31.66 -15.15 -8.08
CA TYR A 92 -32.41 -15.84 -9.13
C TYR A 92 -32.27 -17.35 -8.99
N SER A 93 -33.20 -18.11 -9.60
CA SER A 93 -32.92 -19.52 -9.90
C SER A 93 -31.83 -19.64 -10.97
N GLU A 94 -31.25 -20.82 -11.14
CA GLU A 94 -30.29 -21.12 -12.22
C GLU A 94 -30.79 -20.74 -13.64
N LYS A 95 -32.14 -20.69 -13.80
CA LYS A 95 -32.83 -20.34 -15.04
C LYS A 95 -33.15 -18.84 -15.15
N GLY A 96 -32.87 -18.06 -14.12
CA GLY A 96 -33.15 -16.64 -14.07
C GLY A 96 -34.56 -16.29 -13.57
N ASP A 97 -35.25 -17.20 -12.91
CA ASP A 97 -36.57 -16.93 -12.33
C ASP A 97 -36.44 -16.06 -11.08
N ALA A 98 -37.37 -15.12 -10.90
CA ALA A 98 -37.41 -14.25 -9.75
C ALA A 98 -37.77 -15.00 -8.46
N PRO A 99 -37.32 -14.53 -7.28
CA PRO A 99 -37.75 -15.03 -5.97
C PRO A 99 -39.24 -14.80 -5.72
N GLU A 100 -39.82 -15.60 -4.84
CA GLU A 100 -41.23 -15.46 -4.45
C GLU A 100 -41.47 -14.37 -3.41
N ALA A 101 -40.52 -14.18 -2.48
CA ALA A 101 -40.69 -13.22 -1.38
C ALA A 101 -39.37 -12.76 -0.79
N PHE A 102 -39.42 -11.77 0.12
CA PHE A 102 -38.27 -11.10 0.68
C PHE A 102 -38.39 -10.88 2.18
N TYR A 103 -37.25 -10.88 2.88
CA TYR A 103 -37.13 -10.47 4.28
C TYR A 103 -36.21 -9.24 4.34
N PRO A 104 -36.75 -8.02 4.16
CA PRO A 104 -35.92 -6.82 3.96
C PRO A 104 -35.29 -6.28 5.24
N THR A 105 -35.68 -6.78 6.42
CA THR A 105 -35.10 -6.36 7.69
C THR A 105 -34.61 -7.53 8.52
N VAL A 106 -33.57 -7.28 9.32
CA VAL A 106 -33.01 -8.28 10.25
C VAL A 106 -34.10 -8.77 11.20
N GLN A 107 -34.92 -7.87 11.75
CA GLN A 107 -36.00 -8.21 12.68
C GLN A 107 -37.02 -9.18 12.06
N GLU A 108 -37.40 -8.99 10.79
CA GLU A 108 -38.34 -9.88 10.10
C GLU A 108 -37.74 -11.26 9.84
N PHE A 109 -36.44 -11.34 9.60
CA PHE A 109 -35.75 -12.58 9.33
C PHE A 109 -35.48 -13.39 10.62
N ILE A 110 -34.79 -12.78 11.61
CA ILE A 110 -34.43 -13.51 12.84
C ILE A 110 -35.60 -13.63 13.83
N GLY A 111 -36.56 -12.69 13.80
CA GLY A 111 -37.63 -12.57 14.78
C GLY A 111 -37.21 -11.77 16.02
N GLU A 112 -38.17 -11.47 16.87
CA GLU A 112 -37.93 -10.77 18.14
C GLU A 112 -37.17 -11.70 19.10
N GLY A 113 -35.99 -11.24 19.57
CA GLY A 113 -35.09 -12.04 20.40
C GLY A 113 -34.45 -13.24 19.70
N GLY A 114 -34.59 -13.34 18.39
CA GLY A 114 -33.99 -14.40 17.56
C GLY A 114 -32.52 -14.21 17.26
N THR A 115 -31.91 -15.21 16.63
CA THR A 115 -30.52 -15.18 16.19
C THR A 115 -30.39 -15.66 14.74
N TYR A 116 -29.25 -15.35 14.10
CA TYR A 116 -28.93 -15.86 12.75
C TYR A 116 -28.78 -17.39 12.70
N LEU A 117 -28.43 -18.03 13.81
CA LEU A 117 -28.30 -19.49 13.89
C LEU A 117 -29.66 -20.22 13.90
N ASN A 118 -30.73 -19.53 14.31
CA ASN A 118 -32.07 -20.10 14.35
C ASN A 118 -33.12 -19.03 13.99
N PRO A 119 -33.10 -18.52 12.74
CA PRO A 119 -33.97 -17.45 12.33
C PRO A 119 -35.44 -17.89 12.28
N GLU A 120 -36.31 -17.03 12.79
CA GLU A 120 -37.73 -17.32 12.87
C GLU A 120 -38.39 -17.51 11.48
N ALA A 121 -37.90 -16.73 10.48
CA ALA A 121 -38.39 -16.84 9.10
C ALA A 121 -38.22 -18.25 8.52
N VAL A 122 -37.06 -18.88 8.80
CA VAL A 122 -36.77 -20.24 8.35
C VAL A 122 -37.55 -21.26 9.20
N ARG A 123 -37.42 -21.15 10.54
CA ARG A 123 -38.04 -22.11 11.46
C ARG A 123 -39.56 -22.20 11.34
N LYS A 124 -40.23 -21.06 11.09
CA LYS A 124 -41.70 -20.99 10.94
C LYS A 124 -42.17 -20.98 9.48
N ASN A 125 -41.24 -21.10 8.54
CA ASN A 125 -41.51 -20.97 7.10
C ASN A 125 -42.37 -19.72 6.77
N LYS A 126 -41.97 -18.55 7.26
CA LYS A 126 -42.75 -17.31 7.05
C LYS A 126 -42.80 -16.94 5.57
N PRO A 127 -43.91 -16.41 5.08
CA PRO A 127 -44.09 -16.10 3.65
C PRO A 127 -43.21 -14.95 3.13
N GLY A 128 -42.74 -14.08 4.02
CA GLY A 128 -41.98 -12.89 3.63
C GLY A 128 -42.86 -11.76 3.05
N ARG A 129 -42.21 -10.71 2.53
CA ARG A 129 -42.86 -9.57 1.84
C ARG A 129 -42.77 -9.72 0.34
N MET A 130 -43.75 -9.17 -0.37
CA MET A 130 -43.73 -9.10 -1.83
C MET A 130 -42.80 -7.98 -2.32
N ALA A 131 -42.44 -8.05 -3.61
CA ALA A 131 -41.75 -6.98 -4.32
C ALA A 131 -42.52 -5.63 -4.23
N GLY A 132 -41.80 -4.52 -4.22
CA GLY A 132 -42.39 -3.17 -4.06
C GLY A 132 -42.62 -2.75 -2.60
N SER A 133 -42.28 -3.57 -1.63
CA SER A 133 -42.39 -3.23 -0.20
C SER A 133 -41.28 -2.25 0.21
N LYS A 134 -41.57 -1.45 1.25
CA LYS A 134 -40.63 -0.46 1.80
C LYS A 134 -40.48 -0.63 3.31
N ALA A 135 -39.28 -0.34 3.82
CA ALA A 135 -39.00 -0.19 5.24
C ALA A 135 -37.98 0.94 5.46
N GLU A 136 -38.09 1.62 6.60
CA GLU A 136 -37.23 2.76 6.91
C GLU A 136 -36.72 2.65 8.34
N GLY A 137 -35.49 3.14 8.56
CA GLY A 137 -34.89 3.24 9.89
C GLY A 137 -34.69 1.92 10.59
N LYS A 138 -34.46 0.84 9.85
CA LYS A 138 -34.27 -0.53 10.33
C LYS A 138 -32.93 -1.11 9.88
N GLU A 139 -32.45 -2.09 10.62
CA GLU A 139 -31.34 -2.92 10.14
C GLU A 139 -31.80 -3.72 8.93
N ALA A 140 -31.05 -3.58 7.83
CA ALA A 140 -31.43 -4.19 6.57
C ALA A 140 -30.93 -5.62 6.42
N MET A 141 -31.71 -6.43 5.71
CA MET A 141 -31.41 -7.80 5.38
C MET A 141 -31.70 -8.03 3.89
N GLY A 142 -30.70 -8.50 3.15
CA GLY A 142 -30.90 -9.11 1.83
C GLY A 142 -31.47 -10.53 1.99
N GLY A 143 -32.65 -10.64 2.55
CA GLY A 143 -33.34 -11.90 2.72
C GLY A 143 -34.19 -12.21 1.50
N ILE A 144 -33.93 -13.35 0.85
CA ILE A 144 -34.57 -13.78 -0.41
C ILE A 144 -35.11 -15.20 -0.21
N ARG A 145 -36.42 -15.37 -0.47
CA ARG A 145 -37.08 -16.66 -0.49
C ARG A 145 -37.33 -17.06 -1.93
N PHE A 146 -36.78 -18.18 -2.36
CA PHE A 146 -37.04 -18.78 -3.65
C PHE A 146 -38.27 -19.68 -3.62
N ALA A 147 -38.76 -20.04 -4.79
CA ALA A 147 -39.82 -21.04 -4.92
C ALA A 147 -39.41 -22.39 -4.30
N ASP A 148 -40.38 -23.11 -3.79
CA ASP A 148 -40.18 -24.48 -3.31
C ASP A 148 -39.68 -25.36 -4.45
N VAL A 149 -38.66 -26.17 -4.18
CA VAL A 149 -38.08 -27.12 -5.14
C VAL A 149 -38.18 -28.53 -4.64
N GLU A 150 -38.61 -29.42 -5.52
CA GLU A 150 -38.64 -30.85 -5.29
C GLU A 150 -37.51 -31.53 -6.05
N LEU A 151 -36.59 -32.15 -5.35
CA LEU A 151 -35.40 -32.80 -5.90
C LEU A 151 -35.50 -34.32 -5.81
N LYS A 152 -35.44 -35.00 -6.95
CA LYS A 152 -35.24 -36.46 -7.01
C LYS A 152 -33.86 -36.85 -6.52
N PRO A 153 -33.61 -38.13 -6.21
CA PRO A 153 -32.28 -38.63 -5.91
C PRO A 153 -31.23 -38.18 -6.98
N GLN A 154 -30.10 -37.64 -6.53
CA GLN A 154 -29.00 -37.09 -7.35
C GLN A 154 -29.33 -35.82 -8.17
N GLU A 155 -30.54 -35.28 -8.09
CA GLU A 155 -30.92 -34.04 -8.77
C GLU A 155 -30.35 -32.84 -8.03
N THR A 156 -30.01 -31.78 -8.78
CA THR A 156 -29.43 -30.55 -8.27
C THR A 156 -30.29 -29.35 -8.67
N ALA A 157 -30.47 -28.38 -7.79
CA ALA A 157 -31.01 -27.07 -8.10
C ALA A 157 -29.94 -25.98 -7.86
N GLY A 158 -29.86 -25.03 -8.75
CA GLY A 158 -28.92 -23.91 -8.69
C GLY A 158 -29.62 -22.58 -8.38
N PHE A 159 -28.90 -21.74 -7.63
CA PHE A 159 -29.31 -20.37 -7.28
C PHE A 159 -28.15 -19.43 -7.42
N ILE A 160 -28.43 -18.22 -7.90
CA ILE A 160 -27.45 -17.16 -8.07
C ILE A 160 -27.77 -16.04 -7.09
N ILE A 161 -26.81 -15.66 -6.27
CA ILE A 161 -26.93 -14.54 -5.34
C ILE A 161 -25.92 -13.48 -5.73
N LEU A 162 -26.35 -12.23 -5.80
CA LEU A 162 -25.51 -11.07 -6.08
C LEU A 162 -25.56 -10.12 -4.88
N ALA A 163 -24.42 -9.85 -4.26
CA ALA A 163 -24.29 -8.85 -3.20
C ALA A 163 -23.39 -7.71 -3.68
N GLY A 164 -23.88 -6.47 -3.69
CA GLY A 164 -23.11 -5.38 -4.28
C GLY A 164 -23.52 -4.00 -3.82
N LEU A 165 -22.80 -3.02 -4.38
CA LEU A 165 -23.07 -1.60 -4.17
C LEU A 165 -22.82 -0.80 -5.46
N THR A 166 -23.51 0.34 -5.58
CA THR A 166 -23.31 1.25 -6.72
C THR A 166 -23.76 2.67 -6.37
N GLU A 167 -23.10 3.66 -6.95
CA GLU A 167 -23.56 5.06 -6.93
C GLU A 167 -24.55 5.37 -8.05
N LYS A 168 -24.63 4.50 -9.06
CA LYS A 168 -25.51 4.65 -10.22
C LYS A 168 -26.57 3.56 -10.19
N LYS A 169 -27.72 3.87 -9.63
CA LYS A 169 -28.82 2.90 -9.49
C LYS A 169 -29.20 2.23 -10.81
N GLU A 170 -29.09 2.95 -11.91
CA GLU A 170 -29.39 2.42 -13.27
C GLU A 170 -28.43 1.30 -13.68
N SER A 171 -27.24 1.22 -13.10
CA SER A 171 -26.28 0.16 -13.38
C SER A 171 -26.70 -1.20 -12.83
N ILE A 172 -27.56 -1.22 -11.80
CA ILE A 172 -28.07 -2.46 -11.20
C ILE A 172 -28.77 -3.31 -12.24
N ALA A 173 -29.59 -2.71 -13.11
CA ALA A 173 -30.29 -3.43 -14.18
C ALA A 173 -29.32 -4.14 -15.15
N LYS A 174 -28.16 -3.55 -15.42
CA LYS A 174 -27.11 -4.17 -16.25
C LYS A 174 -26.45 -5.35 -15.55
N THR A 175 -26.18 -5.21 -14.25
CA THR A 175 -25.65 -6.29 -13.39
C THR A 175 -26.59 -7.48 -13.39
N VAL A 176 -27.90 -7.25 -13.22
CA VAL A 176 -28.94 -8.29 -13.27
C VAL A 176 -28.89 -9.09 -14.58
N VAL A 177 -28.85 -8.39 -15.71
CA VAL A 177 -28.87 -9.04 -17.05
C VAL A 177 -27.59 -9.86 -17.28
N LYS A 178 -26.44 -9.37 -16.80
CA LYS A 178 -25.13 -10.02 -17.02
C LYS A 178 -24.99 -11.36 -16.27
N TYR A 179 -25.58 -11.50 -15.10
CA TYR A 179 -25.41 -12.68 -14.23
C TYR A 179 -26.70 -13.45 -13.95
N ARG A 180 -27.64 -13.41 -14.89
CA ARG A 180 -29.00 -13.92 -14.65
C ARG A 180 -29.13 -15.44 -14.68
N THR A 181 -28.30 -16.13 -15.46
CA THR A 181 -28.35 -17.59 -15.59
C THR A 181 -27.04 -18.22 -15.17
N GLU A 182 -27.08 -19.50 -14.78
CA GLU A 182 -25.90 -20.26 -14.41
C GLU A 182 -24.84 -20.26 -15.51
N GLU A 183 -25.24 -20.46 -16.77
CA GLU A 183 -24.32 -20.42 -17.92
C GLU A 183 -23.57 -19.07 -18.03
N GLN A 184 -24.29 -17.95 -17.82
CA GLN A 184 -23.67 -16.62 -17.83
C GLN A 184 -22.66 -16.46 -16.69
N VAL A 185 -23.01 -16.94 -15.49
CA VAL A 185 -22.11 -16.87 -14.31
C VAL A 185 -20.87 -17.72 -14.51
N GLU A 186 -21.01 -18.95 -15.03
CA GLU A 186 -19.86 -19.82 -15.33
C GLU A 186 -18.92 -19.21 -16.38
N ASN A 187 -19.47 -18.60 -17.44
CA ASN A 187 -18.66 -17.90 -18.44
C ASN A 187 -17.86 -16.75 -17.82
N VAL A 188 -18.49 -15.94 -16.97
CA VAL A 188 -17.78 -14.86 -16.25
C VAL A 188 -16.71 -15.42 -15.29
N LEU A 189 -16.97 -16.53 -14.62
CA LEU A 189 -15.97 -17.19 -13.76
C LEU A 189 -14.72 -17.59 -14.56
N GLU A 190 -14.90 -18.15 -15.76
CA GLU A 190 -13.76 -18.51 -16.63
C GLU A 190 -13.01 -17.26 -17.16
N GLU A 191 -13.73 -16.17 -17.45
CA GLU A 191 -13.11 -14.87 -17.77
C GLU A 191 -12.28 -14.34 -16.61
N VAL A 192 -12.77 -14.39 -15.37
CA VAL A 192 -12.06 -13.98 -14.16
C VAL A 192 -10.82 -14.85 -13.93
N LYS A 193 -10.92 -16.17 -14.06
CA LYS A 193 -9.77 -17.07 -13.97
C LYS A 193 -8.70 -16.73 -15.01
N SER A 194 -9.11 -16.54 -16.25
CA SER A 194 -8.20 -16.17 -17.35
C SER A 194 -7.53 -14.81 -17.12
N TYR A 195 -8.27 -13.83 -16.59
CA TYR A 195 -7.72 -12.52 -16.23
C TYR A 195 -6.62 -12.65 -15.18
N TRP A 196 -6.86 -13.39 -14.10
CA TRP A 196 -5.88 -13.54 -13.02
C TRP A 196 -4.66 -14.37 -13.46
N GLN A 197 -4.84 -15.40 -14.29
CA GLN A 197 -3.72 -16.14 -14.86
C GLN A 197 -2.81 -15.26 -15.72
N LYS A 198 -3.36 -14.27 -16.42
CA LYS A 198 -2.56 -13.30 -17.20
C LYS A 198 -1.89 -12.25 -16.31
N LYS A 199 -2.52 -11.88 -15.19
CA LYS A 199 -1.97 -10.90 -14.24
C LYS A 199 -0.87 -11.48 -13.37
N VAL A 200 -1.08 -12.68 -12.87
CA VAL A 200 -0.13 -13.44 -12.05
C VAL A 200 0.47 -14.51 -12.95
N ASN A 201 1.37 -14.07 -13.84
CA ASN A 201 1.94 -14.89 -14.91
C ASN A 201 3.19 -15.68 -14.49
N VAL A 202 3.33 -15.97 -13.22
CA VAL A 202 4.39 -16.82 -12.63
C VAL A 202 3.77 -18.15 -12.25
N SER A 203 4.42 -19.25 -12.65
CA SER A 203 4.07 -20.62 -12.27
C SER A 203 5.19 -21.26 -11.47
N TYR A 204 4.84 -22.16 -10.59
CA TYR A 204 5.76 -22.92 -9.74
C TYR A 204 5.54 -24.41 -9.96
N GLU A 205 6.62 -25.16 -10.08
CA GLU A 205 6.64 -26.62 -10.27
C GLU A 205 7.67 -27.21 -9.29
N THR A 206 7.34 -27.20 -7.99
CA THR A 206 8.25 -27.67 -6.93
C THR A 206 8.19 -29.19 -6.73
N GLY A 207 7.18 -29.85 -7.33
CA GLY A 207 6.87 -31.25 -7.08
C GLY A 207 5.91 -31.46 -5.89
N ASP A 208 5.57 -30.40 -5.17
CA ASP A 208 4.55 -30.37 -4.10
C ASP A 208 3.40 -29.45 -4.53
N ALA A 209 2.24 -30.06 -4.81
CA ALA A 209 1.08 -29.32 -5.30
C ALA A 209 0.53 -28.29 -4.29
N ASP A 210 0.66 -28.55 -2.99
CA ASP A 210 0.22 -27.62 -1.94
C ASP A 210 1.16 -26.41 -1.86
N ALA A 211 2.47 -26.63 -1.97
CA ALA A 211 3.47 -25.57 -2.07
C ALA A 211 3.25 -24.71 -3.33
N ASP A 212 3.01 -25.32 -4.48
CA ASP A 212 2.75 -24.63 -5.74
C ASP A 212 1.48 -23.77 -5.67
N ASN A 213 0.41 -24.26 -5.05
CA ASN A 213 -0.81 -23.50 -4.84
C ASN A 213 -0.63 -22.36 -3.84
N TYR A 214 0.15 -22.56 -2.78
CA TYR A 214 0.48 -21.52 -1.84
C TYR A 214 1.31 -20.40 -2.49
N MET A 215 2.26 -20.75 -3.35
CA MET A 215 3.07 -19.77 -4.10
C MET A 215 2.25 -18.95 -5.11
N LYS A 216 1.16 -19.50 -5.67
CA LYS A 216 0.20 -18.71 -6.46
C LYS A 216 -0.45 -17.62 -5.62
N TRP A 217 -0.87 -17.95 -4.39
CA TRP A 217 -1.41 -16.97 -3.45
C TRP A 217 -0.39 -15.89 -3.07
N ILE A 218 0.86 -16.26 -2.80
CA ILE A 218 1.95 -15.31 -2.52
C ILE A 218 2.17 -14.36 -3.70
N SER A 219 2.19 -14.88 -4.93
CA SER A 219 2.39 -14.07 -6.14
C SER A 219 1.21 -13.13 -6.44
N PHE A 220 0.02 -13.44 -5.95
CA PHE A 220 -1.16 -12.60 -6.08
C PHE A 220 -1.13 -11.37 -5.14
N GLN A 221 -0.53 -11.49 -3.94
CA GLN A 221 -0.55 -10.45 -2.91
C GLN A 221 0.00 -9.08 -3.38
N PRO A 222 1.13 -8.98 -4.10
CA PRO A 222 1.65 -7.69 -4.57
C PRO A 222 0.70 -6.94 -5.51
N VAL A 223 -0.08 -7.68 -6.30
CA VAL A 223 -1.11 -7.08 -7.17
C VAL A 223 -2.21 -6.43 -6.35
N LEU A 224 -2.67 -7.10 -5.28
CA LEU A 224 -3.67 -6.55 -4.37
C LEU A 224 -3.15 -5.33 -3.60
N ARG A 225 -1.94 -5.39 -3.08
CA ARG A 225 -1.32 -4.28 -2.35
C ARG A 225 -1.20 -3.02 -3.21
N ARG A 226 -0.92 -3.18 -4.49
CA ARG A 226 -0.89 -2.05 -5.42
C ARG A 226 -2.26 -1.38 -5.57
N ILE A 227 -3.34 -2.14 -5.47
CA ILE A 227 -4.72 -1.63 -5.59
C ILE A 227 -5.18 -0.99 -4.29
N TYR A 228 -5.00 -1.67 -3.17
CA TYR A 228 -5.59 -1.30 -1.87
C TYR A 228 -4.64 -0.56 -0.94
N GLY A 229 -3.37 -0.43 -1.30
CA GLY A 229 -2.33 0.09 -0.44
C GLY A 229 -1.65 -1.00 0.39
N CYS A 230 -0.68 -0.62 1.18
CA CYS A 230 -0.02 -1.54 2.08
C CYS A 230 -0.93 -1.94 3.24
N SER A 231 -0.61 -3.07 3.85
CA SER A 231 -1.44 -3.73 4.86
C SER A 231 -1.71 -2.90 6.13
N PHE A 232 -0.91 -1.89 6.41
CA PHE A 232 -1.00 -1.10 7.64
C PHE A 232 -1.66 0.26 7.47
N LEU A 233 -1.95 0.67 6.23
CA LEU A 233 -2.61 1.93 5.94
C LEU A 233 -3.89 1.70 5.14
N PRO A 234 -4.83 0.88 5.63
CA PRO A 234 -6.05 0.62 4.91
C PRO A 234 -6.84 1.91 4.75
N TYR A 235 -7.42 2.09 3.58
CA TYR A 235 -8.19 3.27 3.21
C TYR A 235 -9.24 3.65 4.26
N HIS A 236 -9.93 2.65 4.81
CA HIS A 236 -11.05 2.83 5.72
C HIS A 236 -10.67 3.21 7.15
N ASP A 237 -9.46 2.91 7.63
CA ASP A 237 -9.09 3.18 9.03
C ASP A 237 -8.93 4.66 9.34
N TYR A 238 -8.51 5.42 8.34
CA TYR A 238 -8.19 6.83 8.51
C TYR A 238 -8.92 7.75 7.53
N GLY A 239 -9.79 7.20 6.70
CA GLY A 239 -10.60 7.95 5.75
C GLY A 239 -9.85 8.65 4.62
N LYS A 240 -8.54 8.51 4.54
CA LYS A 240 -7.71 9.22 3.55
C LYS A 240 -7.05 8.31 2.53
N GLY A 241 -6.96 7.03 2.82
CA GLY A 241 -6.28 6.06 1.96
C GLY A 241 -4.81 6.40 1.76
N GLY A 242 -4.22 5.76 0.77
CA GLY A 242 -2.83 5.95 0.40
C GLY A 242 -1.98 4.74 0.70
N ARG A 243 -0.73 4.80 0.26
CA ARG A 243 0.23 3.72 0.37
C ARG A 243 1.47 4.24 1.04
N GLY A 244 1.99 3.52 2.03
CA GLY A 244 3.24 3.86 2.69
C GLY A 244 4.38 3.94 1.68
N TRP A 245 5.29 4.89 1.89
CA TRP A 245 6.41 5.12 0.98
C TRP A 245 7.25 3.87 0.76
N ARG A 246 7.84 3.33 1.83
CA ARG A 246 8.69 2.13 1.74
C ARG A 246 7.94 0.90 1.23
N ASP A 247 6.68 0.74 1.65
CA ASP A 247 5.88 -0.42 1.28
C ASP A 247 5.64 -0.48 -0.23
N LEU A 248 5.37 0.65 -0.87
CA LEU A 248 5.16 0.66 -2.32
C LEU A 248 6.44 0.41 -3.10
N TRP A 249 7.59 0.89 -2.64
CA TRP A 249 8.87 0.55 -3.25
C TRP A 249 9.18 -0.94 -3.14
N GLN A 250 8.91 -1.55 -1.98
CA GLN A 250 9.05 -3.00 -1.77
C GLN A 250 8.05 -3.80 -2.61
N ASP A 251 6.80 -3.35 -2.72
CA ASP A 251 5.79 -3.99 -3.57
C ASP A 251 6.18 -3.97 -5.07
N CYS A 252 6.91 -2.95 -5.53
CA CYS A 252 7.50 -2.93 -6.87
C CYS A 252 8.43 -4.12 -7.11
N LEU A 253 9.20 -4.55 -6.10
CA LEU A 253 10.13 -5.68 -6.23
C LEU A 253 9.41 -6.98 -6.60
N ALA A 254 8.29 -7.25 -5.94
CA ALA A 254 7.50 -8.44 -6.23
C ALA A 254 6.84 -8.41 -7.62
N LEU A 255 6.62 -7.22 -8.18
CA LEU A 255 6.04 -7.04 -9.53
C LEU A 255 7.08 -7.06 -10.65
N LEU A 256 8.38 -6.99 -10.36
CA LEU A 256 9.44 -6.92 -11.37
C LEU A 256 9.40 -8.08 -12.36
N ILE A 257 9.15 -9.29 -11.89
CA ILE A 257 9.10 -10.50 -12.74
C ILE A 257 7.82 -10.51 -13.57
N MET A 258 6.69 -10.12 -12.97
CA MET A 258 5.37 -10.23 -13.59
C MET A 258 5.06 -9.10 -14.55
N ASN A 259 5.49 -7.87 -14.23
CA ASN A 259 5.15 -6.68 -15.02
C ASN A 259 6.19 -5.56 -14.93
N PRO A 260 7.38 -5.72 -15.50
CA PRO A 260 8.47 -4.75 -15.40
C PRO A 260 8.11 -3.38 -16.01
N ALA A 261 7.29 -3.34 -17.06
CA ALA A 261 6.88 -2.08 -17.69
C ALA A 261 6.06 -1.19 -16.76
N VAL A 262 5.16 -1.77 -15.96
CA VAL A 262 4.41 -1.04 -14.93
C VAL A 262 5.32 -0.62 -13.80
N VAL A 263 6.28 -1.45 -13.42
CA VAL A 263 7.28 -1.09 -12.38
C VAL A 263 8.10 0.13 -12.81
N ARG A 264 8.53 0.20 -14.08
CA ARG A 264 9.21 1.38 -14.62
C ARG A 264 8.41 2.66 -14.41
N GLN A 265 7.14 2.63 -14.80
CA GLN A 265 6.25 3.79 -14.63
C GLN A 265 6.09 4.18 -13.15
N MET A 266 5.97 3.20 -12.26
CA MET A 266 5.88 3.44 -10.82
C MET A 266 7.16 4.07 -10.26
N ILE A 267 8.33 3.56 -10.64
CA ILE A 267 9.63 4.10 -10.21
C ILE A 267 9.75 5.57 -10.62
N VAL A 268 9.55 5.87 -11.91
CA VAL A 268 9.65 7.25 -12.43
C VAL A 268 8.69 8.19 -11.69
N ALA A 269 7.43 7.79 -11.53
CA ALA A 269 6.45 8.63 -10.84
C ALA A 269 6.78 8.83 -9.35
N ASN A 270 7.26 7.77 -8.67
CA ASN A 270 7.49 7.81 -7.23
C ASN A 270 8.69 8.68 -6.85
N TYR A 271 9.69 8.83 -7.70
CA TYR A 271 10.78 9.79 -7.43
C TYR A 271 10.30 11.23 -7.30
N GLY A 272 9.18 11.58 -7.94
CA GLY A 272 8.54 12.89 -7.74
C GLY A 272 8.06 13.18 -6.30
N GLY A 273 8.12 12.20 -5.40
CA GLY A 273 7.85 12.35 -3.97
C GLY A 273 9.08 12.62 -3.10
N VAL A 274 10.27 12.66 -3.67
CA VAL A 274 11.51 13.04 -2.98
C VAL A 274 11.56 14.55 -2.83
N ARG A 275 11.91 15.07 -1.64
CA ARG A 275 12.16 16.50 -1.42
C ARG A 275 13.61 16.87 -1.76
N ILE A 276 13.82 18.13 -2.07
CA ILE A 276 15.16 18.65 -2.37
C ILE A 276 16.12 18.57 -1.17
N ASP A 277 15.66 18.38 0.05
CA ASP A 277 16.48 18.14 1.23
C ASP A 277 16.86 16.65 1.43
N GLY A 278 16.53 15.78 0.48
CA GLY A 278 16.81 14.35 0.50
C GLY A 278 15.81 13.51 1.29
N THR A 279 14.81 14.13 1.90
CA THR A 279 13.67 13.40 2.52
C THR A 279 12.60 13.10 1.46
N ASN A 280 11.46 12.59 1.87
CA ASN A 280 10.38 12.23 0.96
C ASN A 280 9.01 12.41 1.62
N ALA A 281 7.96 12.41 0.81
CA ALA A 281 6.60 12.27 1.27
C ALA A 281 6.40 10.91 1.97
N THR A 282 5.63 10.88 3.04
CA THR A 282 5.38 9.65 3.82
C THR A 282 4.38 8.73 3.12
N ILE A 283 3.44 9.31 2.38
CA ILE A 283 2.34 8.58 1.74
C ILE A 283 2.31 8.90 0.25
N ILE A 284 2.16 7.86 -0.57
CA ILE A 284 1.87 7.94 -2.00
C ILE A 284 0.36 7.82 -2.15
N GLY A 285 -0.25 8.83 -2.79
CA GLY A 285 -1.69 8.92 -2.98
C GLY A 285 -2.24 7.91 -4.00
N ASN A 286 -3.54 8.00 -4.25
CA ASN A 286 -4.25 7.06 -5.14
C ASN A 286 -3.92 7.27 -6.62
N LYS A 287 -3.56 8.49 -6.99
CA LYS A 287 -3.15 8.84 -8.35
C LYS A 287 -1.64 8.81 -8.48
N GLN A 288 -1.17 8.43 -9.66
CA GLN A 288 0.25 8.47 -9.98
C GLN A 288 0.78 9.92 -9.83
N GLY A 289 1.89 10.09 -9.12
CA GLY A 289 2.47 11.41 -8.84
C GLY A 289 1.74 12.22 -7.76
N GLU A 290 0.78 11.63 -7.05
CA GLU A 290 0.13 12.25 -5.90
C GLU A 290 0.87 11.85 -4.61
N PHE A 291 1.26 12.87 -3.83
CA PHE A 291 2.00 12.66 -2.58
C PHE A 291 1.37 13.43 -1.43
N ILE A 292 1.47 12.86 -0.23
CA ILE A 292 0.98 13.44 1.02
C ILE A 292 2.15 13.40 2.02
N ALA A 293 2.44 14.54 2.63
CA ALA A 293 3.56 14.67 3.56
C ALA A 293 3.42 13.73 4.75
N ASP A 294 2.29 13.84 5.43
CA ASP A 294 1.79 12.95 6.46
C ASP A 294 0.31 13.32 6.74
N ARG A 295 -0.38 12.48 7.50
CA ARG A 295 -1.80 12.69 7.85
C ARG A 295 -2.04 13.94 8.69
N ASN A 296 -1.05 14.32 9.52
CA ASN A 296 -1.15 15.43 10.47
C ASN A 296 -0.18 16.58 10.14
N ASN A 297 0.37 16.64 8.92
CA ASN A 297 1.45 17.54 8.52
C ASN A 297 2.71 17.44 9.39
N ILE A 298 2.92 16.29 10.02
CA ILE A 298 4.13 15.99 10.77
C ILE A 298 5.10 15.32 9.81
N ALA A 299 6.29 15.86 9.65
CA ALA A 299 7.33 15.18 8.89
C ALA A 299 7.75 13.90 9.61
N ARG A 300 7.68 12.80 8.89
CA ARG A 300 8.26 11.54 9.34
C ARG A 300 9.44 11.22 8.45
N VAL A 301 10.60 11.55 8.94
CA VAL A 301 11.87 11.27 8.28
C VAL A 301 12.39 9.95 8.84
N TRP A 302 11.91 8.85 8.27
CA TRP A 302 12.43 7.54 8.64
C TRP A 302 13.66 7.24 7.81
N MET A 303 14.68 6.75 8.46
CA MET A 303 16.01 6.61 7.86
C MET A 303 16.03 5.65 6.67
N ASP A 304 15.25 4.59 6.70
CA ASP A 304 15.16 3.61 5.61
C ASP A 304 14.45 4.13 4.37
N HIS A 305 13.67 5.20 4.47
CA HIS A 305 12.85 5.69 3.37
C HIS A 305 13.67 6.12 2.14
N ALA A 306 14.84 6.66 2.31
CA ALA A 306 15.72 7.06 1.21
C ALA A 306 16.57 5.88 0.66
N PHE A 307 16.60 4.76 1.36
CA PHE A 307 17.30 3.53 0.92
C PHE A 307 16.54 2.79 -0.19
N TRP A 308 15.22 2.59 -0.01
CA TRP A 308 14.38 1.74 -0.85
C TRP A 308 14.26 2.21 -2.31
N PRO A 309 14.19 3.53 -2.63
CA PRO A 309 14.10 3.99 -4.01
C PRO A 309 15.24 3.46 -4.89
N PHE A 310 16.49 3.60 -4.42
CA PHE A 310 17.62 3.08 -5.20
C PHE A 310 17.65 1.55 -5.21
N GLY A 311 17.39 0.88 -4.08
CA GLY A 311 17.35 -0.59 -4.02
C GLY A 311 16.37 -1.18 -5.03
N THR A 312 15.17 -0.61 -5.14
CA THR A 312 14.16 -1.01 -6.14
C THR A 312 14.61 -0.68 -7.56
N THR A 313 15.15 0.52 -7.80
CA THR A 313 15.64 0.95 -9.12
C THR A 313 16.80 0.07 -9.59
N LYS A 314 17.71 -0.28 -8.66
CA LYS A 314 18.81 -1.21 -8.95
C LYS A 314 18.29 -2.55 -9.45
N LEU A 315 17.38 -3.17 -8.71
CA LEU A 315 16.82 -4.47 -9.09
C LEU A 315 16.04 -4.40 -10.42
N TYR A 316 15.35 -3.28 -10.67
CA TYR A 316 14.72 -3.03 -11.97
C TYR A 316 15.75 -3.00 -13.12
N ILE A 317 16.85 -2.25 -12.94
CA ILE A 317 17.92 -2.17 -13.94
C ILE A 317 18.60 -3.53 -14.14
N ASP A 318 18.90 -4.26 -13.06
CA ASP A 318 19.51 -5.58 -13.12
C ASP A 318 18.62 -6.59 -13.87
N GLN A 319 17.30 -6.49 -13.71
CA GLN A 319 16.31 -7.35 -14.36
C GLN A 319 16.11 -7.01 -15.85
N THR A 320 16.13 -5.72 -16.20
CA THR A 320 15.71 -5.25 -17.53
C THR A 320 16.86 -4.77 -18.41
N GLY A 321 17.98 -4.37 -17.82
CA GLY A 321 19.06 -3.67 -18.50
C GLY A 321 18.79 -2.20 -18.83
N ASP A 322 17.63 -1.65 -18.43
CA ASP A 322 17.20 -0.28 -18.73
C ASP A 322 17.92 0.74 -17.84
N MET A 323 19.13 1.12 -18.23
CA MET A 323 19.90 2.18 -17.55
C MET A 323 19.41 3.59 -17.91
N ASP A 324 18.64 3.75 -18.97
CA ASP A 324 18.13 5.07 -19.39
C ASP A 324 17.16 5.67 -18.38
N ILE A 325 16.53 4.82 -17.55
CA ILE A 325 15.67 5.27 -16.44
C ILE A 325 16.37 6.26 -15.52
N LEU A 326 17.70 6.17 -15.36
CA LEU A 326 18.49 7.06 -14.50
C LEU A 326 18.48 8.51 -14.99
N PHE A 327 18.19 8.74 -16.26
CA PHE A 327 18.19 10.07 -16.90
C PHE A 327 16.78 10.64 -17.12
N GLU A 328 15.73 9.90 -16.73
CA GLU A 328 14.38 10.46 -16.69
C GLU A 328 14.33 11.65 -15.73
N LYS A 329 13.73 12.75 -16.20
CA LYS A 329 13.58 13.97 -15.40
C LYS A 329 12.24 13.98 -14.69
N VAL A 330 12.28 14.18 -13.37
CA VAL A 330 11.11 14.26 -12.50
C VAL A 330 11.22 15.48 -11.57
N PRO A 331 10.09 16.07 -11.15
CA PRO A 331 10.13 17.18 -10.20
C PRO A 331 10.43 16.67 -8.80
N TYR A 332 10.86 17.55 -7.90
CA TYR A 332 10.92 17.27 -6.47
C TYR A 332 9.61 17.65 -5.77
N PHE A 333 9.25 16.89 -4.73
CA PHE A 333 8.11 17.21 -3.88
C PHE A 333 8.41 18.40 -2.97
N LYS A 334 7.42 19.27 -2.78
CA LYS A 334 7.50 20.41 -1.89
C LYS A 334 6.26 20.53 -1.03
N ASP A 335 6.45 20.78 0.24
CA ASP A 335 5.43 21.11 1.23
C ASP A 335 6.01 22.03 2.31
N LEU A 336 5.30 22.22 3.41
CA LEU A 336 5.73 23.02 4.55
C LEU A 336 7.05 22.52 5.19
N GLN A 337 7.37 21.23 5.05
CA GLN A 337 8.53 20.62 5.71
C GLN A 337 9.84 21.00 5.02
N SER A 338 10.88 21.26 5.81
CA SER A 338 12.20 21.68 5.39
C SER A 338 13.26 21.14 6.34
N GLY A 339 14.55 21.32 5.98
CA GLY A 339 15.67 21.00 6.87
C GLY A 339 15.69 19.54 7.35
N ARG A 340 15.36 18.59 6.47
CA ARG A 340 15.19 17.17 6.78
C ARG A 340 14.16 16.91 7.87
N GLY A 341 13.04 17.66 7.81
CA GLY A 341 11.91 17.53 8.74
C GLY A 341 12.11 18.19 10.10
N THR A 342 13.18 18.93 10.29
CA THR A 342 13.49 19.63 11.57
C THR A 342 13.02 21.08 11.60
N THR A 343 12.74 21.67 10.44
CA THR A 343 12.28 23.06 10.28
C THR A 343 11.09 23.15 9.34
N HIS A 344 10.46 24.33 9.31
CA HIS A 344 9.37 24.63 8.38
C HIS A 344 9.80 25.75 7.43
N ASP A 345 9.31 25.65 6.19
CA ASP A 345 9.39 26.71 5.19
C ASP A 345 8.19 27.65 5.40
N GLU A 346 8.42 28.76 6.11
CA GLU A 346 7.38 29.73 6.47
C GLU A 346 6.83 30.51 5.24
N GLU A 347 7.50 30.47 4.11
CA GLU A 347 7.06 31.09 2.86
C GLU A 347 6.15 30.17 2.04
N TRP A 348 6.21 28.84 2.29
CA TRP A 348 5.38 27.88 1.59
C TRP A 348 3.90 28.01 1.99
N ASN A 349 3.02 27.93 1.01
CA ASN A 349 1.58 27.85 1.20
C ASN A 349 0.94 27.03 0.06
N THR A 350 -0.34 26.75 0.16
CA THR A 350 -1.04 25.90 -0.83
C THR A 350 -1.07 26.49 -2.25
N ALA A 351 -0.92 27.80 -2.42
CA ALA A 351 -0.85 28.46 -3.72
C ALA A 351 0.52 28.27 -4.39
N TYR A 352 1.57 28.03 -3.62
CA TYR A 352 2.88 27.63 -4.14
C TYR A 352 2.78 26.33 -4.93
N GLY A 353 1.99 25.39 -4.47
CA GLY A 353 1.84 24.06 -5.02
C GLY A 353 2.69 23.01 -4.31
N LYS A 354 2.81 21.83 -4.90
CA LYS A 354 3.48 20.66 -4.30
C LYS A 354 4.78 20.26 -5.01
N GLN A 355 5.36 21.14 -5.81
CA GLN A 355 6.58 20.86 -6.55
C GLN A 355 7.61 21.96 -6.28
N GLN A 356 8.89 21.57 -6.12
CA GLN A 356 9.99 22.49 -5.90
C GLN A 356 10.13 23.45 -7.07
N LYS A 357 10.28 24.74 -6.77
CA LYS A 357 10.51 25.78 -7.76
C LYS A 357 11.93 26.33 -7.66
N VAL A 358 12.33 26.97 -8.74
CA VAL A 358 13.51 27.81 -8.80
C VAL A 358 13.11 29.29 -8.59
N GLU A 359 14.09 30.17 -8.31
CA GLU A 359 13.87 31.60 -8.05
C GLU A 359 13.05 32.32 -9.15
N SER A 360 13.06 31.83 -10.40
CA SER A 360 12.20 32.35 -11.47
C SER A 360 10.72 31.98 -11.34
N GLY A 361 10.36 31.06 -10.43
CA GLY A 361 9.04 30.53 -10.23
C GLY A 361 8.70 29.29 -11.07
N ASP A 362 9.62 28.83 -11.93
CA ASP A 362 9.47 27.62 -12.72
C ASP A 362 9.69 26.36 -11.86
N ILE A 363 9.08 25.22 -12.26
CA ILE A 363 9.29 23.94 -11.56
C ILE A 363 10.67 23.40 -11.92
N TYR A 364 11.43 22.99 -10.92
CA TYR A 364 12.71 22.31 -11.11
C TYR A 364 12.51 20.80 -11.39
N PHE A 365 13.27 20.30 -12.36
CA PHE A 365 13.29 18.89 -12.75
C PHE A 365 14.72 18.36 -12.68
N GLY A 366 14.97 17.46 -11.74
CA GLY A 366 16.22 16.69 -11.67
C GLY A 366 16.09 15.32 -12.33
N THR A 367 17.21 14.69 -12.67
CA THR A 367 17.21 13.31 -13.15
C THR A 367 16.95 12.35 -11.98
N ILE A 368 16.48 11.13 -12.27
CA ILE A 368 16.38 10.09 -11.23
C ILE A 368 17.73 9.83 -10.58
N LEU A 369 18.82 9.86 -11.35
CA LEU A 369 20.17 9.73 -10.79
C LEU A 369 20.48 10.86 -9.79
N GLU A 370 20.07 12.09 -10.06
CA GLU A 370 20.21 13.23 -9.14
C GLU A 370 19.44 12.96 -7.84
N HIS A 371 18.19 12.50 -7.92
CA HIS A 371 17.39 12.14 -6.74
C HIS A 371 18.06 11.04 -5.91
N ILE A 372 18.60 10.00 -6.56
CA ILE A 372 19.33 8.90 -5.91
C ILE A 372 20.56 9.43 -5.18
N LEU A 373 21.38 10.24 -5.86
CA LEU A 373 22.58 10.85 -5.28
C LEU A 373 22.22 11.72 -4.08
N LEU A 374 21.21 12.57 -4.23
CA LEU A 374 20.74 13.44 -3.18
C LEU A 374 20.32 12.68 -1.92
N GLN A 375 19.49 11.66 -2.07
CA GLN A 375 19.01 10.86 -0.93
C GLN A 375 20.16 10.17 -0.19
N ASN A 376 21.11 9.57 -0.91
CA ASN A 376 22.21 8.83 -0.30
C ASN A 376 23.27 9.79 0.29
N LEU A 377 23.58 10.91 -0.36
CA LEU A 377 24.57 11.87 0.14
C LEU A 377 24.06 12.64 1.35
N THR A 378 22.80 13.08 1.36
CA THR A 378 22.23 13.77 2.54
C THR A 378 22.17 12.82 3.74
N ALA A 379 21.85 11.54 3.54
CA ALA A 379 21.89 10.53 4.60
C ALA A 379 23.31 10.34 5.17
N PHE A 380 24.36 10.37 4.33
CA PHE A 380 25.76 10.27 4.76
C PHE A 380 26.18 11.38 5.75
N TYR A 381 25.60 12.58 5.61
CA TYR A 381 25.89 13.72 6.48
C TYR A 381 24.93 13.83 7.67
N ASP A 382 23.83 13.09 7.67
CA ASP A 382 22.82 13.12 8.74
C ASP A 382 23.11 12.07 9.80
N VAL A 383 24.09 12.36 10.63
CA VAL A 383 24.62 11.40 11.62
C VAL A 383 24.42 11.88 13.05
N GLY A 384 24.38 10.93 13.98
CA GLY A 384 24.40 11.19 15.40
C GLY A 384 25.80 11.32 15.96
N GLU A 385 25.94 11.20 17.28
CA GLU A 385 27.19 11.42 18.00
C GLU A 385 28.23 10.32 17.72
N HIS A 386 27.77 9.09 17.41
CA HIS A 386 28.64 7.95 17.08
C HIS A 386 29.04 7.93 15.59
N ASN A 387 28.59 8.92 14.84
CA ASN A 387 28.84 9.03 13.41
C ASN A 387 28.10 7.97 12.55
N GLU A 388 27.06 7.39 13.13
CA GLU A 388 26.10 6.53 12.45
C GLU A 388 24.84 7.34 12.08
N MET A 389 24.06 6.89 11.11
CA MET A 389 22.91 7.65 10.59
C MET A 389 21.81 7.81 11.64
N LYS A 390 21.28 9.02 11.79
CA LYS A 390 20.16 9.32 12.69
C LYS A 390 18.89 8.66 12.26
N LEU A 391 18.13 8.13 13.23
CA LEU A 391 16.82 7.49 12.99
C LEU A 391 15.72 8.49 12.65
N HIS A 392 15.66 9.65 13.29
CA HIS A 392 14.60 10.68 13.16
C HIS A 392 13.16 10.19 13.41
N GLY A 393 12.95 9.03 13.81
CA GLY A 393 11.69 8.36 14.07
C GLY A 393 11.99 6.90 14.18
N ALA A 394 12.24 6.25 13.09
CA ALA A 394 12.67 4.86 13.04
C ALA A 394 13.39 4.57 11.71
N ASP A 395 13.83 3.35 11.55
CA ASP A 395 14.09 2.76 10.25
C ASP A 395 13.02 1.69 9.96
N TRP A 396 13.35 0.61 9.27
CA TRP A 396 12.43 -0.51 9.03
C TRP A 396 11.98 -1.20 10.34
N ASN A 397 12.75 -1.04 11.43
CA ASN A 397 12.40 -1.50 12.76
C ASN A 397 11.61 -0.42 13.51
N ASP A 398 10.30 -0.44 13.42
CA ASP A 398 9.40 0.51 14.08
C ASP A 398 9.56 0.56 15.61
N ALA A 399 10.16 -0.46 16.25
CA ALA A 399 10.43 -0.44 17.68
C ALA A 399 11.47 0.64 18.08
N MET A 400 12.24 1.15 17.13
CA MET A 400 13.20 2.23 17.33
C MET A 400 12.56 3.63 17.31
N ASP A 401 11.26 3.75 17.08
CA ASP A 401 10.52 5.02 17.16
C ASP A 401 10.61 5.66 18.57
N MET A 402 10.95 4.87 19.57
CA MET A 402 11.26 5.35 20.94
C MET A 402 12.60 6.10 21.06
N ALA A 403 13.49 5.99 20.08
CA ALA A 403 14.82 6.63 20.07
C ALA A 403 14.84 7.86 19.17
N TRP A 404 13.86 8.73 19.37
CA TRP A 404 13.55 9.88 18.50
C TRP A 404 14.67 10.93 18.46
N GLU A 405 15.30 11.24 19.59
CA GLU A 405 16.22 12.38 19.70
C GLU A 405 17.65 12.02 19.31
N ASN A 406 18.15 10.90 19.83
CA ASN A 406 19.56 10.51 19.73
C ASN A 406 19.76 9.14 19.08
N GLY A 407 18.70 8.47 18.67
CA GLY A 407 18.81 7.15 18.04
C GLY A 407 19.60 7.18 16.74
N GLU A 408 20.47 6.17 16.57
CA GLU A 408 21.28 5.97 15.37
C GLU A 408 21.13 4.54 14.86
N SER A 409 21.18 4.34 13.55
CA SER A 409 21.09 3.02 12.91
C SER A 409 22.43 2.63 12.28
N VAL A 410 23.12 1.69 12.89
CA VAL A 410 24.32 1.07 12.32
C VAL A 410 23.95 0.19 11.13
N ALA A 411 22.82 -0.54 11.25
CA ALA A 411 22.33 -1.42 10.19
C ALA A 411 22.09 -0.66 8.88
N PHE A 412 21.37 0.48 8.93
CA PHE A 412 21.13 1.28 7.73
C PHE A 412 22.35 2.09 7.29
N THR A 413 23.25 2.49 8.20
CA THR A 413 24.55 3.06 7.79
C THR A 413 25.31 2.06 6.90
N CYS A 414 25.33 0.78 7.28
CA CYS A 414 25.91 -0.29 6.46
C CYS A 414 25.19 -0.43 5.11
N ALA A 415 23.86 -0.43 5.10
CA ALA A 415 23.05 -0.56 3.89
C ALA A 415 23.27 0.61 2.91
N TYR A 416 23.36 1.85 3.41
CA TYR A 416 23.68 3.03 2.57
C TYR A 416 25.10 2.99 2.02
N ALA A 417 26.08 2.44 2.76
CA ALA A 417 27.42 2.20 2.21
C ALA A 417 27.34 1.24 1.02
N GLY A 418 26.53 0.17 1.11
CA GLY A 418 26.22 -0.73 0.00
C GLY A 418 25.57 -0.03 -1.18
N ASN A 419 24.60 0.86 -0.93
CA ASN A 419 24.00 1.68 -1.99
C ASN A 419 25.04 2.53 -2.72
N MET A 420 25.90 3.25 -1.99
CA MET A 420 26.95 4.10 -2.60
C MET A 420 27.90 3.29 -3.47
N LYS A 421 28.30 2.08 -3.04
CA LYS A 421 29.11 1.16 -3.86
C LYS A 421 28.40 0.76 -5.15
N ASN A 422 27.13 0.39 -5.06
CA ASN A 422 26.32 0.00 -6.22
C ASN A 422 26.12 1.18 -7.19
N ILE A 423 25.88 2.40 -6.67
CA ILE A 423 25.77 3.60 -7.51
C ILE A 423 27.10 3.85 -8.24
N ALA A 424 28.23 3.81 -7.52
CA ALA A 424 29.55 3.95 -8.13
C ALA A 424 29.82 2.93 -9.24
N GLU A 425 29.37 1.68 -9.05
CA GLU A 425 29.46 0.64 -10.08
C GLU A 425 28.62 0.98 -11.32
N TYR A 426 27.38 1.47 -11.14
CA TYR A 426 26.56 1.90 -12.28
C TYR A 426 27.16 3.07 -13.04
N LEU A 427 27.76 4.05 -12.35
CA LEU A 427 28.45 5.16 -12.98
C LEU A 427 29.61 4.67 -13.85
N ARG A 428 30.39 3.68 -13.38
CA ARG A 428 31.44 3.04 -14.18
C ARG A 428 30.88 2.28 -15.39
N LYS A 429 29.79 1.53 -15.22
CA LYS A 429 29.12 0.84 -16.34
C LYS A 429 28.60 1.81 -17.42
N LEU A 430 28.11 2.98 -17.02
CA LEU A 430 27.69 4.03 -17.96
C LEU A 430 28.85 4.57 -18.79
N GLN A 431 30.03 4.74 -18.16
CA GLN A 431 31.26 5.16 -18.86
C GLN A 431 31.79 4.06 -19.78
N GLU A 432 31.86 2.83 -19.32
CA GLU A 432 32.33 1.67 -20.11
C GLU A 432 31.49 1.44 -21.37
N LYS A 433 30.18 1.71 -21.30
CA LYS A 433 29.27 1.63 -22.44
C LYS A 433 29.28 2.88 -23.32
N GLU A 434 30.15 3.85 -23.03
CA GLU A 434 30.22 5.15 -23.73
C GLU A 434 28.89 5.88 -23.80
N MET A 435 27.99 5.63 -22.84
CA MET A 435 26.68 6.29 -22.78
C MET A 435 26.80 7.74 -22.32
N PHE A 436 27.57 7.94 -21.24
CA PHE A 436 27.79 9.26 -20.63
C PHE A 436 29.17 9.31 -19.96
N ASP A 437 29.76 10.50 -19.90
CA ASP A 437 31.01 10.76 -19.16
C ASP A 437 30.82 11.75 -18.01
N ARG A 438 29.68 12.44 -17.98
CA ARG A 438 29.33 13.46 -17.01
C ARG A 438 27.82 13.54 -16.77
N ILE A 439 27.43 14.14 -15.65
CA ILE A 439 26.04 14.44 -15.32
C ILE A 439 25.91 15.91 -14.89
N GLU A 440 24.71 16.46 -15.03
CA GLU A 440 24.30 17.74 -14.46
C GLU A 440 23.44 17.49 -13.23
N VAL A 441 23.70 18.25 -12.17
CA VAL A 441 22.92 18.24 -10.92
C VAL A 441 22.74 19.67 -10.42
N ALA A 442 21.76 19.90 -9.53
CA ALA A 442 21.56 21.21 -8.91
C ALA A 442 22.85 21.73 -8.27
N GLU A 443 23.15 23.02 -8.47
CA GLU A 443 24.41 23.62 -7.96
C GLU A 443 24.49 23.56 -6.43
N GLU A 444 23.36 23.58 -5.73
CA GLU A 444 23.31 23.48 -4.28
C GLU A 444 23.94 22.17 -3.76
N MET A 445 23.90 21.10 -4.57
CA MET A 445 24.48 19.80 -4.22
C MET A 445 26.01 19.79 -4.22
N GLU A 446 26.69 20.82 -4.75
CA GLU A 446 28.16 20.87 -4.86
C GLU A 446 28.86 20.51 -3.54
N ILE A 447 28.37 21.05 -2.43
CA ILE A 447 28.96 20.83 -1.10
C ILE A 447 28.86 19.39 -0.61
N LEU A 448 27.90 18.60 -1.12
CA LEU A 448 27.70 17.20 -0.75
C LEU A 448 28.76 16.27 -1.38
N PHE A 449 29.46 16.73 -2.42
CA PHE A 449 30.49 15.95 -3.12
C PHE A 449 31.91 16.14 -2.54
N THR A 450 32.04 16.77 -1.38
CA THR A 450 33.36 16.90 -0.75
C THR A 450 34.03 15.56 -0.51
N GLY A 451 35.34 15.44 -0.73
CA GLY A 451 36.19 14.30 -0.48
C GLY A 451 37.05 14.42 0.79
N ASP A 452 36.72 15.33 1.70
CA ASP A 452 37.53 15.60 2.90
C ASP A 452 37.30 14.49 3.97
N ARG A 453 38.30 13.60 4.14
CA ARG A 453 38.26 12.54 5.16
C ARG A 453 38.27 13.09 6.61
N GLU A 454 38.88 14.26 6.86
CA GLU A 454 38.83 14.88 8.21
C GLU A 454 37.40 15.33 8.56
N LEU A 455 36.65 15.77 7.55
CA LEU A 455 35.23 16.04 7.73
C LEU A 455 34.44 14.78 8.04
N TYR A 456 34.76 13.64 7.40
CA TYR A 456 34.04 12.38 7.63
C TYR A 456 34.17 11.87 9.07
N GLU A 457 35.31 12.13 9.75
CA GLU A 457 35.54 11.71 11.14
C GLU A 457 34.78 12.58 12.16
N SER A 458 34.26 13.77 11.78
CA SER A 458 33.56 14.67 12.72
C SER A 458 32.05 14.74 12.45
N PRO A 459 31.22 14.15 13.35
CA PRO A 459 29.77 14.30 13.29
C PRO A 459 29.31 15.75 13.21
N GLU A 460 29.95 16.66 13.96
CA GLU A 460 29.59 18.07 14.04
C GLU A 460 29.84 18.77 12.68
N LYS A 461 30.97 18.48 12.04
CA LYS A 461 31.28 19.05 10.70
C LYS A 461 30.32 18.50 9.64
N LYS A 462 29.99 17.20 9.70
CA LYS A 462 28.98 16.60 8.81
C LYS A 462 27.62 17.29 8.96
N GLN A 463 27.13 17.42 10.18
CA GLN A 463 25.86 18.09 10.47
C GLN A 463 25.89 19.58 10.08
N GLN A 464 27.02 20.26 10.24
CA GLN A 464 27.16 21.65 9.81
C GLN A 464 27.06 21.77 8.29
N LEU A 465 27.73 20.90 7.55
CA LEU A 465 27.65 20.84 6.10
C LEU A 465 26.22 20.57 5.63
N LEU A 466 25.55 19.60 6.25
CA LEU A 466 24.16 19.28 5.93
C LEU A 466 23.24 20.47 6.19
N ARG A 467 23.41 21.20 7.31
CA ARG A 467 22.65 22.42 7.57
C ARG A 467 22.87 23.48 6.49
N GLN A 468 24.13 23.72 6.09
CA GLN A 468 24.46 24.66 5.01
C GLN A 468 23.77 24.28 3.68
N TYR A 469 23.70 22.99 3.39
CA TYR A 469 22.97 22.49 2.23
C TYR A 469 21.45 22.77 2.34
N THR A 470 20.85 22.36 3.46
CA THR A 470 19.39 22.47 3.64
C THR A 470 18.92 23.91 3.75
N GLU A 471 19.75 24.83 4.27
CA GLU A 471 19.47 26.26 4.29
C GLU A 471 19.40 26.87 2.88
N LYS A 472 20.26 26.42 1.95
CA LYS A 472 20.21 26.84 0.53
C LYS A 472 18.95 26.34 -0.20
N CYS A 473 18.37 25.24 0.27
CA CYS A 473 17.20 24.60 -0.33
C CYS A 473 15.90 24.84 0.47
N ALA A 474 15.90 25.78 1.41
CA ALA A 474 14.79 25.94 2.36
C ALA A 474 13.47 26.32 1.67
N HIS A 475 13.51 27.20 0.67
CA HIS A 475 12.34 27.62 -0.13
C HIS A 475 12.55 27.31 -1.61
N ASP A 476 12.93 28.28 -2.43
CA ASP A 476 13.30 28.10 -3.83
C ASP A 476 14.79 27.75 -3.95
N ILE A 477 15.17 27.08 -5.04
CA ILE A 477 16.58 26.86 -5.39
C ILE A 477 16.98 27.76 -6.56
N SER A 478 18.28 27.93 -6.79
CA SER A 478 18.78 28.82 -7.84
C SER A 478 18.32 28.44 -9.25
N GLY A 479 18.18 27.13 -9.51
CA GLY A 479 17.93 26.59 -10.83
C GLY A 479 19.19 26.45 -11.69
N ASN A 480 20.36 26.84 -11.18
CA ASN A 480 21.63 26.56 -11.83
C ASN A 480 22.05 25.12 -11.65
N THR A 481 22.89 24.62 -12.56
CA THR A 481 23.43 23.26 -12.49
C THR A 481 24.96 23.29 -12.51
N ILE A 482 25.55 22.26 -11.91
CA ILE A 482 26.97 21.95 -12.04
C ILE A 482 27.15 20.67 -12.82
N VAL A 483 28.27 20.53 -13.51
CA VAL A 483 28.67 19.37 -14.28
C VAL A 483 29.71 18.57 -13.52
N ILE A 484 29.43 17.30 -13.28
CA ILE A 484 30.34 16.40 -12.57
C ILE A 484 30.72 15.24 -13.48
N ARG A 485 32.01 14.90 -13.51
CA ARG A 485 32.50 13.73 -14.23
C ARG A 485 32.14 12.44 -13.47
N LEU A 486 31.69 11.41 -14.19
CA LEU A 486 31.29 10.14 -13.59
C LEU A 486 32.45 9.42 -12.88
N ASP A 487 33.69 9.51 -13.43
CA ASP A 487 34.87 8.91 -12.79
C ASP A 487 35.24 9.61 -11.46
N GLN A 488 35.04 10.90 -11.34
CA GLN A 488 35.23 11.64 -10.10
C GLN A 488 34.13 11.29 -9.09
N LEU A 489 32.90 11.26 -9.55
CA LEU A 489 31.74 10.94 -8.71
C LEU A 489 31.80 9.51 -8.17
N SER A 490 32.13 8.52 -9.02
CA SER A 490 32.25 7.13 -8.59
C SER A 490 33.32 6.94 -7.51
N ARG A 491 34.50 7.60 -7.67
CA ARG A 491 35.54 7.58 -6.62
C ARG A 491 35.07 8.22 -5.32
N ASN A 492 34.38 9.34 -5.39
CA ASN A 492 33.86 10.03 -4.20
C ASN A 492 32.86 9.17 -3.41
N LEU A 493 31.96 8.47 -4.11
CA LEU A 493 31.02 7.54 -3.49
C LEU A 493 31.72 6.31 -2.89
N ASP A 494 32.71 5.77 -3.58
CA ASP A 494 33.52 4.66 -3.06
C ASP A 494 34.26 5.06 -1.78
N GLU A 495 34.89 6.23 -1.75
CA GLU A 495 35.60 6.74 -0.57
C GLU A 495 34.68 6.92 0.64
N LYS A 496 33.46 7.45 0.43
CA LYS A 496 32.45 7.57 1.49
C LYS A 496 32.00 6.21 1.99
N ALA A 497 31.68 5.29 1.10
CA ALA A 497 31.26 3.95 1.45
C ALA A 497 32.35 3.16 2.20
N ASP A 498 33.60 3.22 1.72
CA ASP A 498 34.73 2.56 2.38
C ASP A 498 34.95 3.13 3.77
N TRP A 499 34.87 4.47 3.91
CA TRP A 499 34.98 5.10 5.21
C TRP A 499 33.87 4.63 6.19
N MET A 500 32.61 4.57 5.73
CA MET A 500 31.50 4.08 6.57
C MET A 500 31.75 2.64 7.06
N MET A 501 32.13 1.75 6.16
CA MET A 501 32.40 0.36 6.50
C MET A 501 33.64 0.19 7.40
N GLU A 502 34.69 1.01 7.21
CA GLU A 502 35.85 1.05 8.10
C GLU A 502 35.43 1.51 9.51
N ASN A 503 34.58 2.54 9.61
CA ASN A 503 34.07 3.08 10.88
C ASN A 503 33.26 2.01 11.63
N ILE A 504 32.29 1.37 10.95
CA ILE A 504 31.47 0.28 11.55
C ILE A 504 32.36 -0.85 12.05
N ARG A 505 33.30 -1.35 11.25
CA ARG A 505 34.18 -2.45 11.66
C ARG A 505 35.06 -2.08 12.88
N ARG A 506 35.45 -0.82 12.99
CA ARG A 506 36.31 -0.33 14.07
C ARG A 506 35.56 -0.10 15.37
N ARG A 507 34.31 0.39 15.32
CA ARG A 507 33.58 0.90 16.48
C ARG A 507 32.44 0.02 16.94
N GLU A 508 31.80 -0.69 16.02
CA GLU A 508 30.51 -1.34 16.28
C GLU A 508 30.63 -2.83 16.60
N TRP A 509 31.85 -3.37 16.63
CA TRP A 509 32.05 -4.76 16.99
C TRP A 509 31.93 -4.99 18.50
N VAL A 510 30.87 -5.67 18.91
CA VAL A 510 30.65 -6.12 20.31
C VAL A 510 31.27 -7.50 20.49
N LYS A 511 32.14 -7.64 21.51
CA LYS A 511 32.83 -8.90 21.80
C LYS A 511 32.38 -9.46 23.14
N ASP A 512 32.06 -10.75 23.18
CA ASP A 512 31.78 -11.52 24.40
C ASP A 512 32.49 -12.87 24.36
N GLY A 513 33.63 -12.98 25.05
CA GLY A 513 34.48 -14.17 25.02
C GLY A 513 35.03 -14.48 23.64
N GLU A 514 34.68 -15.64 23.08
CA GLU A 514 35.03 -16.08 21.74
C GLU A 514 33.99 -15.63 20.68
N ASN A 515 32.83 -15.15 21.13
CA ASN A 515 31.76 -14.68 20.27
C ASN A 515 31.87 -13.18 20.01
N GLY A 516 31.26 -12.74 18.91
CA GLY A 516 31.14 -11.33 18.58
C GLY A 516 30.06 -11.09 17.52
N TRP A 517 29.53 -9.88 17.52
CA TRP A 517 28.54 -9.39 16.57
C TRP A 517 28.64 -7.88 16.43
N PHE A 518 28.00 -7.31 15.44
CA PHE A 518 27.92 -5.87 15.31
C PHE A 518 26.74 -5.31 16.12
N ASN A 519 26.91 -4.14 16.73
CA ASN A 519 25.80 -3.36 17.24
C ASN A 519 24.94 -2.90 16.05
N GLY A 520 23.61 -2.96 16.19
CA GLY A 520 22.67 -2.52 15.16
C GLY A 520 22.17 -1.10 15.36
N TYR A 521 22.09 -0.65 16.63
CA TYR A 521 21.48 0.65 16.96
C TYR A 521 22.10 1.29 18.20
N TYR A 522 21.93 2.62 18.29
CA TYR A 522 22.07 3.37 19.54
C TYR A 522 20.69 3.86 20.00
N ASP A 523 20.44 3.78 21.31
CA ASP A 523 19.21 4.25 21.94
C ASP A 523 19.25 5.78 22.22
N ASP A 524 18.14 6.35 22.72
CA ASP A 524 18.05 7.78 23.06
C ASP A 524 19.01 8.18 24.22
N HIS A 525 19.52 7.22 24.96
CA HIS A 525 20.57 7.44 25.95
C HIS A 525 21.97 7.29 25.37
N LYS A 526 22.11 7.23 24.05
CA LYS A 526 23.37 7.09 23.31
C LYS A 526 24.14 5.83 23.65
N ARG A 527 23.44 4.74 24.01
CA ARG A 527 24.04 3.46 24.36
C ARG A 527 23.78 2.45 23.24
N PRO A 528 24.78 1.58 22.95
CA PRO A 528 24.54 0.46 22.05
C PRO A 528 23.35 -0.38 22.54
N VAL A 529 22.45 -0.73 21.63
CA VAL A 529 21.31 -1.60 21.95
C VAL A 529 21.79 -3.03 22.15
N GLU A 530 22.62 -3.52 21.24
CA GLU A 530 23.31 -4.80 21.38
C GLU A 530 24.56 -4.63 22.20
N ARG A 531 24.59 -5.21 23.39
CA ARG A 531 25.70 -5.12 24.30
C ARG A 531 25.81 -6.31 25.27
N ALA A 532 27.00 -6.56 25.79
CA ALA A 532 27.23 -7.50 26.86
C ALA A 532 27.48 -6.73 28.16
N GLU A 533 26.62 -6.89 29.15
CA GLU A 533 26.74 -6.28 30.47
C GLU A 533 26.56 -7.34 31.56
N ASN A 534 27.48 -7.42 32.54
CA ASN A 534 27.38 -8.33 33.69
C ASN A 534 27.11 -9.80 33.32
N SER A 535 27.79 -10.31 32.31
CA SER A 535 27.57 -11.64 31.72
C SER A 535 26.18 -11.87 31.11
N GLN A 536 25.45 -10.81 30.86
CA GLN A 536 24.18 -10.86 30.11
C GLN A 536 24.34 -10.17 28.75
N VAL A 537 23.93 -10.86 27.70
CA VAL A 537 23.88 -10.31 26.35
C VAL A 537 22.51 -9.71 26.14
N ARG A 538 22.47 -8.46 25.63
CA ARG A 538 21.27 -7.80 25.14
C ARG A 538 21.36 -7.72 23.64
N MET A 539 20.37 -8.26 22.96
CA MET A 539 20.26 -8.27 21.51
C MET A 539 18.86 -7.83 21.09
N MET A 540 18.79 -7.11 19.99
CA MET A 540 17.54 -6.81 19.31
C MET A 540 17.44 -7.73 18.08
N LEU A 541 16.51 -8.68 18.12
CA LEU A 541 16.39 -9.74 17.09
C LEU A 541 16.13 -9.23 15.67
N THR A 542 15.66 -8.00 15.54
CA THR A 542 15.37 -7.36 14.24
C THR A 542 16.51 -6.50 13.72
N SER A 543 17.57 -6.29 14.51
CA SER A 543 18.75 -5.55 14.08
C SER A 543 19.66 -6.44 13.28
N GLN A 544 20.05 -6.00 12.11
CA GLN A 544 20.98 -6.74 11.25
C GLN A 544 21.91 -5.77 10.55
N VAL A 545 23.19 -6.03 10.66
CA VAL A 545 24.23 -5.40 9.86
C VAL A 545 24.53 -6.32 8.69
N PHE A 546 24.27 -5.87 7.49
CA PHE A 546 24.41 -6.65 6.25
C PHE A 546 25.84 -6.64 5.71
#